data_6dfc6e966256d22f02b80010c8f5baa9
#
_entry.id   6dfc6e966256d22f02b80010c8f5baa9
#
_cell.length_a   1.000
_cell.length_b   1.000
_cell.length_c   1.000
_cell.angle_alpha   90.00
_cell.angle_beta   90.00
_cell.angle_gamma   90.00
#
_symmetry.space_group_name_H-M   'P 1'
#
loop_
_entity.id
_entity.type
_entity.pdbx_description
1 polymer ?
#
loop_
_entity_poly.entity_id
_entity_poly.type
_entity_poly.pdbx_seq_one_letter_code
_entity_poly.pdbx_strand_id
1 'polypeptide(L)'
;PVRTEQNIADSTATLILHEGKLKGGTLLTKRLCGRLEKPHYTARIRHVEIDAVRRWLAAQTPETLNIAGPRESSSPGIHSRCKKFLLRTFSVD
;
A
#
# COMPACT_ATOMS: atom_id res chain seq x y z
N PRO A 1 2.99 -4.69 -15.08
CA PRO A 1 3.38 -3.65 -16.01
C PRO A 1 4.64 -2.91 -15.60
N VAL A 2 5.30 -2.34 -16.57
CA VAL A 2 6.57 -1.65 -16.38
C VAL A 2 6.44 -0.50 -15.37
N ARG A 3 5.34 0.25 -15.43
CA ARG A 3 5.14 1.38 -14.53
C ARG A 3 5.05 0.95 -13.06
N THR A 4 4.35 -0.14 -12.78
CA THR A 4 4.24 -0.65 -11.42
C THR A 4 5.61 -1.05 -10.88
N GLU A 5 6.39 -1.75 -11.68
CA GLU A 5 7.72 -2.17 -11.30
C GLU A 5 8.63 -0.96 -11.10
N GLN A 6 8.54 0.03 -11.98
CA GLN A 6 9.36 1.24 -11.87
C GLN A 6 9.03 2.02 -10.60
N ASN A 7 7.75 2.14 -10.26
CA ASN A 7 7.35 2.83 -9.04
C ASN A 7 7.90 2.14 -7.79
N ILE A 8 7.90 0.82 -7.78
CA ILE A 8 8.47 0.07 -6.66
C ILE A 8 9.98 0.26 -6.61
N ALA A 9 10.64 0.16 -7.74
CA ALA A 9 12.10 0.29 -7.80
C ALA A 9 12.57 1.68 -7.37
N ASP A 10 11.82 2.72 -7.70
CA ASP A 10 12.17 4.09 -7.37
C ASP A 10 11.82 4.49 -5.94
N SER A 11 11.16 3.61 -5.20
CA SER A 11 10.74 3.89 -3.82
C SER A 11 11.60 3.13 -2.83
N THR A 12 11.62 3.59 -1.57
CA THR A 12 12.34 2.86 -0.53
C THR A 12 11.45 1.83 0.14
N ALA A 13 10.13 2.02 0.09
CA ALA A 13 9.17 1.05 0.62
C ALA A 13 7.84 1.19 -0.09
N THR A 14 7.02 0.13 -0.06
CA THR A 14 5.68 0.14 -0.67
C THR A 14 4.64 -0.29 0.34
N LEU A 15 3.57 0.51 0.45
CA LEU A 15 2.40 0.15 1.25
C LEU A 15 1.30 -0.29 0.29
N ILE A 16 0.84 -1.52 0.46
CA ILE A 16 -0.19 -2.11 -0.40
C ILE A 16 -1.51 -2.14 0.35
N LEU A 17 -2.53 -1.48 -0.20
CA LEU A 17 -3.85 -1.40 0.41
C LEU A 17 -4.84 -2.29 -0.33
N HIS A 18 -5.72 -2.96 0.41
CA HIS A 18 -6.76 -3.79 -0.19
C HIS A 18 -7.96 -3.93 0.74
N GLU A 19 -9.10 -4.40 0.22
CA GLU A 19 -10.29 -4.64 1.01
C GLU A 19 -10.61 -6.13 1.17
N GLY A 20 -10.55 -6.86 0.10
CA GLY A 20 -10.84 -8.31 0.11
C GLY A 20 -9.58 -9.10 -0.16
N LYS A 21 -9.73 -10.15 -0.98
CA LYS A 21 -8.58 -10.95 -1.36
C LYS A 21 -7.64 -10.14 -2.25
N LEU A 22 -6.35 -10.40 -2.12
CA LEU A 22 -5.36 -9.85 -3.03
C LEU A 22 -5.54 -10.51 -4.39
N LYS A 23 -5.70 -9.68 -5.42
CA LYS A 23 -5.88 -10.17 -6.79
C LYS A 23 -5.46 -9.10 -7.78
N GLY A 24 -5.28 -9.50 -9.04
CA GLY A 24 -4.94 -8.57 -10.10
C GLY A 24 -3.69 -7.78 -9.83
N GLY A 25 -3.75 -6.48 -10.07
CA GLY A 25 -2.60 -5.58 -9.91
C GLY A 25 -2.05 -5.51 -8.50
N THR A 26 -2.91 -5.64 -7.49
CA THR A 26 -2.48 -5.58 -6.10
C THR A 26 -1.62 -6.79 -5.74
N LEU A 27 -2.02 -7.98 -6.20
CA LEU A 27 -1.24 -9.19 -5.99
C LEU A 27 0.07 -9.12 -6.75
N LEU A 28 0.04 -8.59 -7.99
CA LEU A 28 1.25 -8.41 -8.79
C LEU A 28 2.23 -7.48 -8.08
N THR A 29 1.73 -6.39 -7.51
CA THR A 29 2.57 -5.44 -6.77
C THR A 29 3.30 -6.14 -5.63
N LYS A 30 2.58 -6.96 -4.87
CA LYS A 30 3.18 -7.71 -3.77
C LYS A 30 4.29 -8.62 -4.25
N ARG A 31 4.05 -9.34 -5.35
CA ARG A 31 5.06 -10.25 -5.93
C ARG A 31 6.28 -9.49 -6.42
N LEU A 32 6.08 -8.33 -7.03
CA LEU A 32 7.18 -7.52 -7.53
C LEU A 32 8.03 -6.97 -6.38
N CYS A 33 7.39 -6.55 -5.28
CA CYS A 33 8.13 -6.11 -4.11
C CYS A 33 9.05 -7.20 -3.57
N GLY A 34 8.56 -8.43 -3.52
CA GLY A 34 9.36 -9.57 -3.09
C GLY A 34 10.53 -9.83 -4.04
N ARG A 35 10.27 -9.79 -5.35
CA ARG A 35 11.30 -10.04 -6.34
C ARG A 35 12.38 -8.95 -6.32
N LEU A 36 11.98 -7.71 -6.13
CA LEU A 36 12.91 -6.57 -6.08
C LEU A 36 13.54 -6.38 -4.70
N GLU A 37 13.17 -7.24 -3.76
CA GLU A 37 13.67 -7.19 -2.38
C GLU A 37 13.46 -5.84 -1.73
N LYS A 38 12.29 -5.23 -1.98
CA LYS A 38 11.93 -3.95 -1.38
C LYS A 38 11.03 -4.16 -0.17
N PRO A 39 11.23 -3.39 0.91
CA PRO A 39 10.32 -3.45 2.06
C PRO A 39 8.91 -3.14 1.62
N HIS A 40 7.95 -3.92 2.10
CA HIS A 40 6.54 -3.69 1.78
C HIS A 40 5.65 -4.21 2.89
N TYR A 41 4.46 -3.64 2.98
CA TYR A 41 3.47 -4.06 3.95
C TYR A 41 2.11 -4.09 3.25
N THR A 42 1.37 -5.18 3.45
CA THR A 42 0.06 -5.36 2.87
C THR A 42 -0.99 -5.18 3.96
N ALA A 43 -1.85 -4.18 3.82
CA ALA A 43 -2.83 -3.86 4.84
C ALA A 43 -4.24 -3.77 4.26
N ARG A 44 -5.20 -4.33 5.00
CA ARG A 44 -6.61 -4.08 4.69
C ARG A 44 -6.96 -2.69 5.18
N ILE A 45 -7.82 -1.99 4.42
CA ILE A 45 -8.21 -0.62 4.77
C ILE A 45 -9.29 -0.59 5.84
N ARG A 46 -8.96 -1.15 7.01
CA ARG A 46 -9.85 -1.17 8.17
C ARG A 46 -9.21 -0.40 9.31
N HIS A 47 -10.04 0.25 10.12
CA HIS A 47 -9.56 1.05 11.24
C HIS A 47 -8.60 0.28 12.16
N VAL A 48 -8.86 -0.99 12.38
CA VAL A 48 -8.04 -1.83 13.25
C VAL A 48 -6.61 -2.01 12.72
N GLU A 49 -6.39 -1.77 11.44
CA GLU A 49 -5.06 -1.93 10.83
C GLU A 49 -4.18 -0.68 10.95
N ILE A 50 -4.77 0.45 11.34
CA ILE A 50 -4.04 1.73 11.36
C ILE A 50 -2.80 1.69 12.24
N ASP A 51 -2.92 1.13 13.45
CA ASP A 51 -1.79 1.09 14.36
C ASP A 51 -0.64 0.22 13.82
N ALA A 52 -0.97 -0.90 13.18
CA ALA A 52 0.04 -1.77 12.60
C ALA A 52 0.77 -1.07 11.47
N VAL A 53 0.04 -0.33 10.62
CA VAL A 53 0.65 0.42 9.52
C VAL A 53 1.55 1.52 10.07
N ARG A 54 1.11 2.22 11.11
CA ARG A 54 1.91 3.28 11.74
C ARG A 54 3.22 2.71 12.31
N ARG A 55 3.15 1.54 12.96
CA ARG A 55 4.35 0.89 13.51
C ARG A 55 5.32 0.49 12.41
N TRP A 56 4.78 -0.02 11.31
CA TRP A 56 5.61 -0.41 10.17
C TRP A 56 6.30 0.81 9.56
N LEU A 57 5.57 1.91 9.39
CA LEU A 57 6.13 3.15 8.86
C LEU A 57 7.23 3.70 9.78
N ALA A 58 7.00 3.65 11.09
CA ALA A 58 7.98 4.11 12.07
C ALA A 58 9.25 3.28 12.03
N ALA A 59 9.10 1.97 11.82
CA ALA A 59 10.26 1.07 11.73
C ALA A 59 11.04 1.25 10.44
N GLN A 60 10.34 1.44 9.32
CA GLN A 60 10.98 1.58 8.01
C GLN A 60 11.52 2.98 7.75
N THR A 61 10.87 4.01 8.29
CA THR A 61 11.20 5.41 8.04
C THR A 61 11.55 5.66 6.56
N PRO A 62 10.65 5.29 5.63
CA PRO A 62 10.99 5.36 4.22
C PRO A 62 11.17 6.79 3.74
N GLU A 63 12.22 6.99 2.96
CA GLU A 63 12.47 8.28 2.34
C GLU A 63 11.43 8.56 1.24
N THR A 64 11.09 7.52 0.49
CA THR A 64 10.05 7.58 -0.54
C THR A 64 9.11 6.41 -0.37
N LEU A 65 7.84 6.69 -0.12
CA LEU A 65 6.82 5.66 0.07
C LEU A 65 5.93 5.55 -1.16
N ASN A 66 5.91 4.36 -1.74
CA ASN A 66 4.99 4.05 -2.83
C ASN A 66 3.72 3.46 -2.24
N ILE A 67 2.56 3.93 -2.68
CA ILE A 67 1.27 3.42 -2.20
C ILE A 67 0.53 2.78 -3.36
N ALA A 68 0.16 1.52 -3.21
CA ALA A 68 -0.54 0.76 -4.23
C ALA A 68 -1.88 0.27 -3.70
N GLY A 69 -2.87 0.15 -4.58
CA GLY A 69 -4.19 -0.32 -4.21
C GLY A 69 -4.98 -0.78 -5.43
N PRO A 70 -6.21 -1.30 -5.21
CA PRO A 70 -7.05 -1.78 -6.29
C PRO A 70 -7.49 -0.64 -7.21
N ARG A 71 -7.88 -1.02 -8.42
CA ARG A 71 -8.44 -0.06 -9.36
C ARG A 71 -9.86 0.31 -8.96
N GLU A 72 -10.23 1.57 -9.20
CA GLU A 72 -11.59 2.04 -8.92
C GLU A 72 -12.62 1.21 -9.71
N SER A 73 -12.30 0.82 -10.93
CA SER A 73 -13.19 0.03 -11.77
C SER A 73 -13.47 -1.37 -11.22
N SER A 74 -12.53 -1.93 -10.48
CA SER A 74 -12.68 -3.24 -9.87
C SER A 74 -13.40 -3.19 -8.53
N SER A 75 -13.32 -2.06 -7.84
CA SER A 75 -13.94 -1.88 -6.53
C SER A 75 -14.44 -0.44 -6.42
N PRO A 76 -15.65 -0.15 -6.92
CA PRO A 76 -16.15 1.22 -6.88
C PRO A 76 -16.11 1.84 -5.49
N GLY A 77 -15.62 3.07 -5.41
CA GLY A 77 -15.46 3.78 -4.15
C GLY A 77 -14.16 3.47 -3.41
N ILE A 78 -13.34 2.58 -3.93
CA ILE A 78 -12.12 2.15 -3.23
C ILE A 78 -11.12 3.31 -3.07
N HIS A 79 -11.00 4.20 -4.05
CA HIS A 79 -10.08 5.32 -3.95
C HIS A 79 -10.46 6.24 -2.79
N SER A 80 -11.75 6.49 -2.62
CA SER A 80 -12.24 7.32 -1.51
C SER A 80 -11.96 6.65 -0.16
N ARG A 81 -12.20 5.35 -0.07
CA ARG A 81 -11.94 4.60 1.17
C ARG A 81 -10.46 4.53 1.50
N CYS A 82 -9.62 4.35 0.49
CA CYS A 82 -8.17 4.34 0.68
C CYS A 82 -7.69 5.72 1.16
N LYS A 83 -8.23 6.78 0.56
CA LYS A 83 -7.87 8.15 0.96
C LYS A 83 -8.21 8.39 2.43
N LYS A 84 -9.39 7.97 2.87
CA LYS A 84 -9.78 8.12 4.26
C LYS A 84 -8.86 7.33 5.19
N PHE A 85 -8.53 6.12 4.81
CA PHE A 85 -7.62 5.28 5.58
C PHE A 85 -6.25 5.94 5.73
N LEU A 86 -5.72 6.47 4.63
CA LEU A 86 -4.42 7.14 4.63
C LEU A 86 -4.43 8.41 5.47
N LEU A 87 -5.50 9.19 5.37
CA LEU A 87 -5.62 10.41 6.16
C LEU A 87 -5.59 10.10 7.66
N ARG A 88 -6.26 9.03 8.07
CA ARG A 88 -6.23 8.61 9.47
C ARG A 88 -4.88 8.05 9.87
N THR A 89 -4.24 7.30 8.98
CA THR A 89 -2.93 6.71 9.24
C THR A 89 -1.86 7.78 9.46
N PHE A 90 -1.91 8.85 8.68
CA PHE A 90 -0.93 9.93 8.77
C PHE A 90 -1.37 11.07 9.69
N SER A 91 -2.49 10.90 10.37
CA SER A 91 -2.95 11.90 11.34
C SER A 91 -2.03 11.92 12.55
N VAL A 92 -1.83 13.11 13.12
CA VAL A 92 -0.87 13.33 14.19
C VAL A 92 -1.48 13.22 15.59
N ASP A 93 -2.80 13.28 15.69
CA ASP A 93 -3.47 13.27 17.00
C ASP A 93 -3.67 11.89 17.60
#